data_8c2494fa4eef5b8cbc036e1c97dae0ba
#
_entry.id   8c2494fa4eef5b8cbc036e1c97dae0ba
#
_cell.length_a   1.000
_cell.length_b   1.000
_cell.length_c   1.000
_cell.angle_alpha   90.00
_cell.angle_beta   90.00
_cell.angle_gamma   90.00
#
_symmetry.space_group_name_H-M   'P 1'
#
loop_
_entity.id
_entity.type
_entity.pdbx_description
1 polymer ?
#
loop_
_entity_poly.entity_id
_entity_poly.type
_entity_poly.pdbx_seq_one_letter_code
_entity_poly.pdbx_strand_id
1 'polypeptide(L)'
;MSASEDNMPVKSHDVAVLIVSWDGYVDLWKPFFNCFFRFWPDCPYPVYLGTNSLLADDERVKPILIGEEVDYCSNLIAMLKQLDTRWVITWVEDFFPAKPIENQRVTSIVDFAERTGVDYANLVALPFEITPLFAGPPVVDSLGEAPMEAPYRASMGTGLWKRESLIDFLVPGETVWDLERIGAQRS
;
A
#
# COMPACT_ATOMS: atom_id res chain seq x y z
N MET A 1 -25.68 -3.31 -29.69
CA MET A 1 -25.23 -2.32 -28.71
C MET A 1 -24.94 -3.10 -27.43
N SER A 2 -23.70 -3.51 -27.27
CA SER A 2 -23.20 -4.27 -26.11
C SER A 2 -22.97 -3.27 -25.00
N ALA A 3 -23.71 -3.40 -23.89
CA ALA A 3 -23.41 -2.67 -22.67
C ALA A 3 -22.08 -3.22 -22.15
N SER A 4 -21.12 -2.33 -21.93
CA SER A 4 -19.80 -2.65 -21.41
C SER A 4 -19.92 -3.26 -20.00
N GLU A 5 -19.32 -4.43 -19.80
CA GLU A 5 -19.19 -5.13 -18.50
C GLU A 5 -18.23 -4.41 -17.53
N ASP A 6 -17.78 -3.19 -17.86
CA ASP A 6 -16.65 -2.51 -17.23
C ASP A 6 -16.99 -1.63 -16.01
N ASN A 7 -18.17 -1.77 -15.39
CA ASN A 7 -18.53 -0.90 -14.27
C ASN A 7 -19.03 -1.66 -13.03
N MET A 8 -18.47 -2.82 -12.74
CA MET A 8 -18.75 -3.47 -11.47
C MET A 8 -17.78 -2.96 -10.39
N PRO A 9 -18.27 -2.63 -9.18
CA PRO A 9 -17.41 -2.22 -8.07
C PRO A 9 -16.41 -3.34 -7.77
N VAL A 10 -15.16 -2.96 -7.47
CA VAL A 10 -14.10 -3.91 -7.09
C VAL A 10 -14.56 -4.71 -5.87
N LYS A 11 -14.50 -6.01 -5.98
CA LYS A 11 -14.87 -6.88 -4.88
C LYS A 11 -13.81 -6.78 -3.77
N SER A 12 -14.23 -6.84 -2.52
CA SER A 12 -13.32 -6.74 -1.36
C SER A 12 -12.18 -7.79 -1.36
N HIS A 13 -12.37 -8.91 -2.06
CA HIS A 13 -11.34 -9.95 -2.20
C HIS A 13 -10.27 -9.63 -3.26
N ASP A 14 -10.46 -8.58 -4.08
CA ASP A 14 -9.46 -8.15 -5.05
C ASP A 14 -8.44 -7.18 -4.44
N VAL A 15 -8.58 -6.85 -3.16
CA VAL A 15 -7.70 -5.95 -2.40
C VAL A 15 -7.15 -6.68 -1.18
N ALA A 16 -5.88 -6.50 -0.87
CA ALA A 16 -5.26 -6.94 0.38
C ALA A 16 -4.55 -5.77 1.06
N VAL A 17 -4.42 -5.83 2.38
CA VAL A 17 -3.52 -4.98 3.16
C VAL A 17 -2.25 -5.78 3.45
N LEU A 18 -1.09 -5.27 3.05
CA LEU A 18 0.21 -5.86 3.32
C LEU A 18 1.02 -4.94 4.23
N ILE A 19 1.23 -5.39 5.47
CA ILE A 19 2.17 -4.76 6.37
C ILE A 19 3.55 -5.32 6.05
N VAL A 20 4.40 -4.47 5.50
CA VAL A 20 5.79 -4.82 5.12
C VAL A 20 6.66 -4.65 6.36
N SER A 21 7.29 -5.73 6.81
CA SER A 21 8.13 -5.73 7.99
C SER A 21 9.25 -6.77 7.87
N TRP A 22 9.99 -6.98 8.94
CA TRP A 22 11.00 -8.01 9.10
C TRP A 22 11.10 -8.42 10.57
N ASP A 23 11.72 -9.58 10.83
CA ASP A 23 11.77 -10.17 12.18
C ASP A 23 12.40 -9.26 13.24
N GLY A 24 13.30 -8.35 12.84
CA GLY A 24 13.94 -7.39 13.75
C GLY A 24 13.02 -6.35 14.37
N TYR A 25 11.81 -6.17 13.81
CA TYR A 25 10.80 -5.23 14.32
C TYR A 25 9.63 -5.93 15.02
N VAL A 26 9.82 -7.17 15.48
CA VAL A 26 8.79 -7.98 16.14
C VAL A 26 8.13 -7.28 17.34
N ASP A 27 8.87 -6.42 18.05
CA ASP A 27 8.38 -5.63 19.17
C ASP A 27 7.38 -4.54 18.79
N LEU A 28 7.40 -4.08 17.54
CA LEU A 28 6.45 -3.10 17.00
C LEU A 28 5.12 -3.73 16.56
N TRP A 29 5.09 -5.02 16.24
CA TRP A 29 3.90 -5.63 15.62
C TRP A 29 2.67 -5.60 16.53
N LYS A 30 2.84 -5.98 17.80
CA LYS A 30 1.71 -5.99 18.74
C LYS A 30 1.13 -4.60 18.97
N PRO A 31 1.90 -3.54 19.29
CA PRO A 31 1.37 -2.20 19.41
C PRO A 31 0.79 -1.67 18.09
N PHE A 32 1.41 -2.00 16.94
CA PHE A 32 0.91 -1.61 15.64
C PHE A 32 -0.48 -2.23 15.36
N PHE A 33 -0.65 -3.55 15.48
CA PHE A 33 -1.93 -4.19 15.20
C PHE A 33 -3.03 -3.81 16.20
N ASN A 34 -2.69 -3.56 17.46
CA ASN A 34 -3.63 -2.98 18.42
C ASN A 34 -4.13 -1.62 17.96
N CYS A 35 -3.25 -0.77 17.43
CA CYS A 35 -3.60 0.53 16.89
C CYS A 35 -4.38 0.39 15.57
N PHE A 36 -3.91 -0.45 14.65
CA PHE A 36 -4.52 -0.70 13.35
C PHE A 36 -5.99 -1.13 13.50
N PHE A 37 -6.27 -2.16 14.27
CA PHE A 37 -7.64 -2.65 14.47
C PHE A 37 -8.48 -1.79 15.41
N ARG A 38 -7.88 -0.88 16.17
CA ARG A 38 -8.61 0.16 16.89
C ARG A 38 -9.17 1.22 15.94
N PHE A 39 -8.41 1.60 14.94
CA PHE A 39 -8.78 2.65 13.98
C PHE A 39 -9.43 2.12 12.70
N TRP A 40 -9.28 0.81 12.44
CA TRP A 40 -9.93 0.10 11.33
C TRP A 40 -10.54 -1.24 11.76
N PRO A 41 -11.51 -1.20 12.71
CA PRO A 41 -12.07 -2.44 13.31
C PRO A 41 -12.84 -3.31 12.32
N ASP A 42 -13.38 -2.70 11.27
CA ASP A 42 -14.20 -3.31 10.22
C ASP A 42 -13.49 -3.35 8.87
N CYS A 43 -12.15 -3.43 8.87
CA CYS A 43 -11.36 -3.57 7.64
C CYS A 43 -11.91 -4.72 6.79
N PRO A 44 -12.41 -4.45 5.56
CA PRO A 44 -13.06 -5.48 4.75
C PRO A 44 -12.06 -6.37 4.00
N TYR A 45 -10.78 -6.04 4.07
CA TYR A 45 -9.70 -6.68 3.32
C TYR A 45 -8.92 -7.65 4.19
N PRO A 46 -8.40 -8.75 3.63
CA PRO A 46 -7.45 -9.58 4.34
C PRO A 46 -6.19 -8.80 4.68
N VAL A 47 -5.75 -8.89 5.93
CA VAL A 47 -4.55 -8.22 6.44
C VAL A 47 -3.42 -9.24 6.53
N TYR A 48 -2.30 -8.92 5.90
CA TYR A 48 -1.11 -9.75 5.88
C TYR A 48 0.05 -9.02 6.58
N LEU A 49 0.90 -9.80 7.24
CA LEU A 49 2.20 -9.35 7.73
C LEU A 49 3.29 -10.09 6.96
N GLY A 50 4.09 -9.34 6.20
CA GLY A 50 5.27 -9.85 5.51
C GLY A 50 6.49 -9.81 6.43
N THR A 51 7.14 -10.98 6.66
CA THR A 51 8.27 -11.15 7.57
C THR A 51 9.22 -12.24 7.07
N ASN A 52 10.35 -12.43 7.74
CA ASN A 52 11.28 -13.52 7.40
C ASN A 52 10.75 -14.89 7.89
N SER A 53 10.56 -15.07 9.19
CA SER A 53 10.23 -16.35 9.82
C SER A 53 9.27 -16.28 10.99
N LEU A 54 9.15 -15.11 11.63
CA LEU A 54 8.33 -14.93 12.83
C LEU A 54 6.86 -14.63 12.44
N LEU A 55 5.95 -14.95 13.34
CA LEU A 55 4.51 -14.77 13.19
C LEU A 55 4.01 -13.70 14.17
N ALA A 56 3.01 -12.91 13.74
CA ALA A 56 2.27 -12.07 14.67
C ALA A 56 1.38 -12.92 15.60
N ASP A 57 1.27 -12.50 16.86
CA ASP A 57 0.35 -13.07 17.85
C ASP A 57 -1.02 -12.36 17.71
N ASP A 58 -1.65 -12.48 16.53
CA ASP A 58 -2.98 -11.93 16.24
C ASP A 58 -3.65 -12.77 15.13
N GLU A 59 -4.74 -13.44 15.44
CA GLU A 59 -5.46 -14.34 14.53
C GLU A 59 -6.07 -13.63 13.30
N ARG A 60 -6.22 -12.32 13.34
CA ARG A 60 -6.74 -11.51 12.22
C ARG A 60 -5.68 -11.28 11.16
N VAL A 61 -4.41 -11.54 11.47
CA VAL A 61 -3.26 -11.25 10.61
C VAL A 61 -2.74 -12.53 9.99
N LYS A 62 -2.72 -12.57 8.67
CA LYS A 62 -2.21 -13.72 7.91
C LYS A 62 -0.70 -13.53 7.68
N PRO A 63 0.13 -14.56 7.89
CA PRO A 63 1.55 -14.46 7.64
C PRO A 63 1.89 -14.58 6.15
N ILE A 64 2.88 -13.81 5.70
CA ILE A 64 3.63 -14.02 4.48
C ILE A 64 5.10 -14.17 4.86
N LEU A 65 5.64 -15.36 4.76
CA LEU A 65 7.01 -15.67 5.15
C LEU A 65 7.91 -15.75 3.91
N ILE A 66 9.01 -14.99 3.93
CA ILE A 66 9.96 -14.94 2.80
C ILE A 66 11.27 -15.67 3.07
N GLY A 67 11.50 -16.14 4.30
CA GLY A 67 12.74 -16.80 4.68
C GLY A 67 13.89 -15.83 4.89
N GLU A 68 15.03 -16.12 4.27
CA GLU A 68 16.24 -15.31 4.40
C GLU A 68 16.04 -13.91 3.80
N GLU A 69 16.52 -12.89 4.52
CA GLU A 69 16.49 -11.52 4.06
C GLU A 69 17.55 -11.26 3.00
N VAL A 70 17.18 -10.60 1.91
CA VAL A 70 18.08 -10.23 0.82
C VAL A 70 18.27 -8.72 0.77
N ASP A 71 17.27 -8.01 0.28
CA ASP A 71 17.16 -6.55 0.24
C ASP A 71 15.68 -6.15 0.25
N TYR A 72 15.39 -4.88 0.50
CA TYR A 72 14.03 -4.39 0.65
C TYR A 72 13.15 -4.72 -0.57
N CYS A 73 13.62 -4.38 -1.78
CA CYS A 73 12.83 -4.58 -3.00
C CYS A 73 12.65 -6.06 -3.35
N SER A 74 13.69 -6.87 -3.21
CA SER A 74 13.61 -8.32 -3.42
C SER A 74 12.65 -8.99 -2.44
N ASN A 75 12.70 -8.59 -1.17
CA ASN A 75 11.82 -9.08 -0.12
C ASN A 75 10.35 -8.70 -0.41
N LEU A 76 10.10 -7.45 -0.76
CA LEU A 76 8.75 -6.98 -1.10
C LEU A 76 8.19 -7.70 -2.35
N ILE A 77 9.01 -7.91 -3.38
CA ILE A 77 8.60 -8.72 -4.54
C ILE A 77 8.21 -10.14 -4.12
N ALA A 78 8.99 -10.77 -3.23
CA ALA A 78 8.70 -12.11 -2.73
C ALA A 78 7.39 -12.17 -1.92
N MET A 79 7.09 -11.12 -1.14
CA MET A 79 5.81 -10.98 -0.43
C MET A 79 4.65 -10.81 -1.41
N LEU A 80 4.76 -9.89 -2.37
CA LEU A 80 3.71 -9.58 -3.34
C LEU A 80 3.35 -10.79 -4.22
N LYS A 81 4.32 -11.62 -4.58
CA LYS A 81 4.10 -12.85 -5.36
C LYS A 81 3.30 -13.92 -4.62
N GLN A 82 3.18 -13.84 -3.30
CA GLN A 82 2.35 -14.75 -2.50
C GLN A 82 0.91 -14.27 -2.35
N LEU A 83 0.59 -13.04 -2.78
CA LEU A 83 -0.76 -12.50 -2.81
C LEU A 83 -1.47 -12.87 -4.12
N ASP A 84 -2.76 -13.20 -4.00
CA ASP A 84 -3.66 -13.45 -5.14
C ASP A 84 -4.74 -12.35 -5.20
N THR A 85 -4.29 -11.09 -5.18
CA THR A 85 -5.16 -9.92 -5.27
C THR A 85 -4.65 -8.98 -6.35
N ARG A 86 -5.54 -8.26 -6.98
CA ARG A 86 -5.19 -7.27 -8.01
C ARG A 86 -4.60 -6.02 -7.40
N TRP A 87 -5.14 -5.61 -6.25
CA TRP A 87 -4.73 -4.41 -5.52
C TRP A 87 -4.10 -4.78 -4.18
N VAL A 88 -3.14 -3.98 -3.76
CA VAL A 88 -2.51 -4.10 -2.45
C VAL A 88 -2.39 -2.72 -1.81
N ILE A 89 -2.83 -2.63 -0.56
CA ILE A 89 -2.53 -1.48 0.29
C ILE A 89 -1.24 -1.84 1.04
N THR A 90 -0.13 -1.25 0.64
CA THR A 90 1.13 -1.39 1.36
C THR A 90 1.14 -0.51 2.59
N TRP A 91 1.73 -0.99 3.67
CA TRP A 91 1.89 -0.27 4.92
C TRP A 91 3.18 -0.72 5.61
N VAL A 92 3.80 0.14 6.39
CA VAL A 92 4.97 -0.19 7.21
C VAL A 92 4.60 -0.12 8.70
N GLU A 93 5.15 -0.99 9.52
CA GLU A 93 4.75 -1.20 10.92
C GLU A 93 5.06 -0.02 11.86
N ASP A 94 5.88 0.92 11.45
CA ASP A 94 6.19 2.14 12.21
C ASP A 94 5.25 3.32 11.88
N PHE A 95 4.38 3.16 10.88
CA PHE A 95 3.35 4.14 10.51
C PHE A 95 2.02 3.85 11.20
N PHE A 96 1.91 4.26 12.47
CA PHE A 96 0.71 4.02 13.28
C PHE A 96 -0.50 4.82 12.78
N PRO A 97 -1.67 4.22 12.55
CA PRO A 97 -2.90 4.96 12.27
C PRO A 97 -3.23 5.91 13.43
N ALA A 98 -3.55 7.16 13.11
CA ALA A 98 -3.84 8.19 14.11
C ALA A 98 -5.33 8.59 14.17
N LYS A 99 -6.15 8.12 13.20
CA LYS A 99 -7.57 8.44 13.07
C LYS A 99 -8.34 7.25 12.50
N PRO A 100 -9.67 7.17 12.73
CA PRO A 100 -10.51 6.17 12.09
C PRO A 100 -10.35 6.15 10.57
N ILE A 101 -10.29 4.95 10.01
CA ILE A 101 -10.19 4.72 8.57
C ILE A 101 -11.60 4.37 8.07
N GLU A 102 -12.07 5.15 7.11
CA GLU A 102 -13.40 5.01 6.55
C GLU A 102 -13.36 4.08 5.33
N ASN A 103 -14.05 2.94 5.41
CA ASN A 103 -14.14 1.96 4.32
C ASN A 103 -14.63 2.58 3.02
N GLN A 104 -15.63 3.47 3.09
CA GLN A 104 -16.17 4.13 1.91
C GLN A 104 -15.10 4.94 1.17
N ARG A 105 -14.23 5.65 1.91
CA ARG A 105 -13.14 6.43 1.31
C ARG A 105 -12.12 5.52 0.62
N VAL A 106 -11.71 4.44 1.29
CA VAL A 106 -10.76 3.48 0.69
C VAL A 106 -11.35 2.85 -0.56
N THR A 107 -12.59 2.38 -0.50
CA THR A 107 -13.30 1.81 -1.66
C THR A 107 -13.40 2.81 -2.82
N SER A 108 -13.73 4.08 -2.55
CA SER A 108 -13.81 5.12 -3.57
C SER A 108 -12.47 5.33 -4.30
N ILE A 109 -11.35 5.23 -3.58
CA ILE A 109 -10.01 5.34 -4.18
C ILE A 109 -9.69 4.12 -5.04
N VAL A 110 -10.03 2.92 -4.59
CA VAL A 110 -9.88 1.68 -5.37
C VAL A 110 -10.72 1.75 -6.67
N ASP A 111 -11.98 2.12 -6.56
CA ASP A 111 -12.88 2.30 -7.71
C ASP A 111 -12.39 3.38 -8.68
N PHE A 112 -11.81 4.45 -8.15
CA PHE A 112 -11.19 5.49 -8.97
C PHE A 112 -9.99 4.92 -9.74
N ALA A 113 -9.07 4.23 -9.08
CA ALA A 113 -7.88 3.66 -9.69
C ALA A 113 -8.26 2.64 -10.79
N GLU A 114 -9.29 1.80 -10.54
CA GLU A 114 -9.81 0.87 -11.56
C GLU A 114 -10.34 1.58 -12.80
N ARG A 115 -11.14 2.62 -12.61
CA ARG A 115 -11.79 3.35 -13.73
C ARG A 115 -10.81 4.18 -14.55
N THR A 116 -9.76 4.71 -13.92
CA THR A 116 -8.82 5.63 -14.56
C THR A 116 -7.55 4.96 -15.04
N GLY A 117 -7.28 3.72 -14.59
CA GLY A 117 -6.05 3.02 -14.91
C GLY A 117 -4.83 3.56 -14.16
N VAL A 118 -5.03 4.31 -13.08
CA VAL A 118 -3.96 4.75 -12.19
C VAL A 118 -3.44 3.54 -11.40
N ASP A 119 -2.15 3.33 -11.42
CA ASP A 119 -1.51 2.16 -10.80
C ASP A 119 -1.12 2.39 -9.33
N TYR A 120 -1.07 3.64 -8.88
CA TYR A 120 -0.70 4.02 -7.51
C TYR A 120 -1.50 5.21 -7.00
N ALA A 121 -1.92 5.16 -5.74
CA ALA A 121 -2.50 6.28 -5.00
C ALA A 121 -1.94 6.32 -3.58
N ASN A 122 -1.36 7.46 -3.19
CA ASN A 122 -0.92 7.67 -1.81
C ASN A 122 -2.15 7.87 -0.91
N LEU A 123 -2.26 7.09 0.17
CA LEU A 123 -3.37 7.13 1.10
C LEU A 123 -3.10 8.01 2.32
N VAL A 124 -1.89 8.49 2.49
CA VAL A 124 -1.49 9.39 3.59
C VAL A 124 -1.48 10.83 3.09
N ALA A 125 -2.06 11.74 3.89
CA ALA A 125 -1.90 13.16 3.63
C ALA A 125 -0.42 13.53 3.74
N LEU A 126 0.14 14.03 2.65
CA LEU A 126 1.52 14.51 2.64
C LEU A 126 1.68 15.70 3.60
N PRO A 127 2.88 15.91 4.17
CA PRO A 127 3.17 17.08 4.98
C PRO A 127 2.77 18.37 4.23
N PHE A 128 2.25 19.35 4.96
CA PHE A 128 1.75 20.62 4.40
C PHE A 128 2.76 21.31 3.47
N GLU A 129 4.04 21.19 3.76
CA GLU A 129 5.12 21.77 2.94
C GLU A 129 5.28 21.10 1.56
N ILE A 130 4.83 19.84 1.42
CA ILE A 130 4.87 19.08 0.17
C ILE A 130 3.53 19.17 -0.58
N THR A 131 2.44 19.44 0.15
CA THR A 131 1.09 19.53 -0.44
C THR A 131 0.98 20.49 -1.63
N PRO A 132 1.63 21.68 -1.67
CA PRO A 132 1.63 22.54 -2.84
C PRO A 132 2.31 21.95 -4.07
N LEU A 133 3.26 21.03 -3.88
CA LEU A 133 3.96 20.34 -4.98
C LEU A 133 3.07 19.28 -5.66
N PHE A 134 2.02 18.84 -4.95
CA PHE A 134 1.06 17.84 -5.42
C PHE A 134 -0.31 18.45 -5.75
N ALA A 135 -0.43 19.78 -5.73
CA ALA A 135 -1.67 20.49 -5.99
C ALA A 135 -1.99 20.57 -7.50
N GLY A 136 -2.22 19.43 -8.12
CA GLY A 136 -3.08 19.37 -9.29
C GLY A 136 -4.56 19.61 -8.90
N PRO A 137 -5.46 19.90 -9.85
CA PRO A 137 -6.87 19.98 -9.55
C PRO A 137 -7.33 18.66 -8.92
N PRO A 138 -8.19 18.70 -7.88
CA PRO A 138 -8.70 17.49 -7.25
C PRO A 138 -9.41 16.63 -8.32
N VAL A 139 -8.92 15.42 -8.50
CA VAL A 139 -9.47 14.47 -9.47
C VAL A 139 -10.65 13.71 -8.88
N VAL A 140 -10.63 13.46 -7.57
CA VAL A 140 -11.75 12.94 -6.76
C VAL A 140 -11.60 13.50 -5.35
N ASP A 141 -12.56 14.27 -4.87
CA ASP A 141 -12.75 14.80 -3.50
C ASP A 141 -11.52 15.27 -2.71
N SER A 142 -10.30 14.94 -3.06
CA SER A 142 -9.04 15.35 -2.44
C SER A 142 -7.81 14.66 -3.05
N LEU A 143 -7.99 13.89 -4.13
CA LEU A 143 -6.88 13.30 -4.86
C LEU A 143 -6.45 14.26 -5.98
N GLY A 144 -5.18 14.60 -6.01
CA GLY A 144 -4.52 15.33 -7.09
C GLY A 144 -3.44 14.49 -7.73
N GLU A 145 -3.13 14.78 -8.98
CA GLU A 145 -1.99 14.16 -9.65
C GLU A 145 -0.68 14.78 -9.15
N ALA A 146 0.27 13.94 -8.75
CA ALA A 146 1.59 14.39 -8.36
C ALA A 146 2.40 14.81 -9.60
N PRO A 147 3.04 16.00 -9.61
CA PRO A 147 3.95 16.38 -10.69
C PRO A 147 5.04 15.32 -10.95
N MET A 148 5.49 15.20 -12.19
CA MET A 148 6.50 14.20 -12.58
C MET A 148 7.80 14.32 -11.78
N GLU A 149 8.19 15.54 -11.42
CA GLU A 149 9.43 15.82 -10.68
C GLU A 149 9.20 15.87 -9.16
N ALA A 150 8.02 15.55 -8.68
CA ALA A 150 7.73 15.63 -7.26
C ALA A 150 8.56 14.60 -6.47
N PRO A 151 9.27 15.00 -5.42
CA PRO A 151 9.91 14.05 -4.54
C PRO A 151 8.87 13.17 -3.86
N TYR A 152 9.19 11.91 -3.64
CA TYR A 152 8.24 10.94 -3.04
C TYR A 152 6.94 10.76 -3.85
N ARG A 153 6.98 11.00 -5.16
CA ARG A 153 5.85 10.75 -6.04
C ARG A 153 5.37 9.29 -5.93
N ALA A 154 6.30 8.37 -5.79
CA ALA A 154 6.06 7.02 -5.33
C ALA A 154 6.68 6.85 -3.94
N SER A 155 5.89 6.47 -2.95
CA SER A 155 6.33 6.28 -1.56
C SER A 155 5.89 4.92 -1.05
N MET A 156 6.73 4.29 -0.23
CA MET A 156 6.47 3.01 0.40
C MET A 156 5.74 3.13 1.74
N GLY A 157 5.32 4.33 2.12
CA GLY A 157 4.39 4.54 3.22
C GLY A 157 3.05 3.83 2.98
N THR A 158 1.93 4.41 3.42
CA THR A 158 0.62 3.80 3.17
C THR A 158 0.12 4.20 1.79
N GLY A 159 0.09 3.26 0.87
CA GLY A 159 -0.33 3.48 -0.52
C GLY A 159 -1.13 2.33 -1.11
N LEU A 160 -2.10 2.67 -1.96
CA LEU A 160 -2.79 1.70 -2.80
C LEU A 160 -1.98 1.50 -4.09
N TRP A 161 -1.65 0.26 -4.39
CA TRP A 161 -0.92 -0.13 -5.59
C TRP A 161 -1.67 -1.20 -6.37
N LYS A 162 -1.63 -1.12 -7.67
CA LYS A 162 -1.89 -2.28 -8.50
C LYS A 162 -0.70 -3.24 -8.34
N ARG A 163 -0.95 -4.46 -7.86
CA ARG A 163 0.08 -5.39 -7.42
C ARG A 163 1.15 -5.69 -8.50
N GLU A 164 0.72 -5.96 -9.72
CA GLU A 164 1.65 -6.23 -10.83
C GLU A 164 2.51 -5.01 -11.16
N SER A 165 1.90 -3.82 -11.19
CA SER A 165 2.64 -2.58 -11.46
C SER A 165 3.65 -2.26 -10.36
N LEU A 166 3.34 -2.59 -9.08
CA LEU A 166 4.31 -2.47 -8.01
C LEU A 166 5.48 -3.46 -8.21
N ILE A 167 5.20 -4.72 -8.56
CA ILE A 167 6.25 -5.70 -8.84
C ILE A 167 7.18 -5.22 -9.97
N ASP A 168 6.62 -4.69 -11.05
CA ASP A 168 7.39 -4.17 -12.19
C ASP A 168 8.18 -2.90 -11.85
N PHE A 169 7.69 -2.11 -10.89
CA PHE A 169 8.34 -0.88 -10.42
C PHE A 169 9.54 -1.13 -9.50
N LEU A 170 9.52 -2.22 -8.72
CA LEU A 170 10.56 -2.58 -7.78
C LEU A 170 11.81 -3.10 -8.50
N VAL A 171 12.97 -2.61 -8.10
CA VAL A 171 14.27 -3.05 -8.65
C VAL A 171 15.05 -3.81 -7.56
N PRO A 172 15.33 -5.11 -7.76
CA PRO A 172 16.15 -5.87 -6.82
C PRO A 172 17.49 -5.19 -6.54
N GLY A 173 17.90 -5.21 -5.27
CA GLY A 173 19.11 -4.55 -4.80
C GLY A 173 18.90 -3.12 -4.30
N GLU A 174 17.74 -2.50 -4.54
CA GLU A 174 17.43 -1.18 -4.01
C GLU A 174 16.95 -1.26 -2.55
N THR A 175 17.40 -0.28 -1.76
CA THR A 175 16.84 0.01 -0.44
C THR A 175 15.52 0.78 -0.57
N VAL A 176 14.75 0.87 0.52
CA VAL A 176 13.54 1.72 0.53
C VAL A 176 13.86 3.19 0.17
N TRP A 177 14.99 3.70 0.61
CA TRP A 177 15.43 5.07 0.31
C TRP A 177 15.80 5.27 -1.16
N ASP A 178 16.42 4.27 -1.79
CA ASP A 178 16.71 4.31 -3.22
C ASP A 178 15.41 4.29 -4.02
N LEU A 179 14.48 3.42 -3.64
CA LEU A 179 13.17 3.33 -4.26
C LEU A 179 12.41 4.67 -4.20
N GLU A 180 12.37 5.34 -3.05
CA GLU A 180 11.66 6.60 -2.90
C GLU A 180 12.34 7.79 -3.62
N ARG A 181 13.68 7.75 -3.74
CA ARG A 181 14.45 8.83 -4.39
C ARG A 181 14.59 8.61 -5.89
N ILE A 182 14.99 7.42 -6.29
CA ILE A 182 15.24 7.08 -7.70
C ILE A 182 13.95 6.59 -8.36
N GLY A 183 13.15 5.81 -7.64
CA GLY A 183 11.86 5.31 -8.11
C GLY A 183 10.89 6.43 -8.45
N ALA A 184 10.86 7.52 -7.67
CA ALA A 184 10.05 8.70 -8.00
C ALA A 184 10.33 9.28 -9.40
N GLN A 185 11.53 9.05 -9.96
CA GLN A 185 11.90 9.47 -11.31
C GLN A 185 11.47 8.46 -12.39
N ARG A 186 11.13 7.23 -11.97
CA ARG A 186 10.64 6.15 -12.86
C ARG A 186 9.11 6.07 -12.91
N SER A 187 8.42 6.71 -11.96
CA SER A 187 6.97 6.61 -11.77
C SER A 187 6.15 7.49 -12.72
#